data_cdffcf50a5d94a3d2c50149a414998e7
#
_entry.id   cdffcf50a5d94a3d2c50149a414998e7
#
_cell.length_a   1.000
_cell.length_b   1.000
_cell.length_c   1.000
_cell.angle_alpha   90.00
_cell.angle_beta   90.00
_cell.angle_gamma   90.00
#
_symmetry.space_group_name_H-M   'P 1'
#
loop_
_entity.id
_entity.type
_entity.pdbx_description
1 polymer ?
#
loop_
_entity_poly.entity_id
_entity_poly.type
_entity_poly.pdbx_seq_one_letter_code
_entity_poly.pdbx_strand_id
1 'polypeptide(L)'
;MKGLLKTAVLLVIFCATAMACGGGGEDALDHKGGDGGGTGNKGDQEEPEQPFVAHITPVDKLNQGVPVINSHADVTSRSSLKMNFRTYSQLGESVLKSAKPNYVRVKKLANDGYIMFYHNNQIGASCSYATSMDFKTWSYKGKLFTNYSIIDSKGEKNDRRYSNCDGLVLSNGDILAVASYRANNGYRDLPKDAGIEMRRSTDNGVTWSEPVSVYQGVNWEPYLLELSSGEIHCYFTDSSRTGIEGKDTGTAMVISRDGGQTWIPSFGSIPYYVIRMKWEQDGKTYFNHQMPSVIQLKGSDELAAAVETNNRGTYYISLAYSGEDGEWDHLDADQEGPADSDNLSFLGSAPYLSQFPSGETVLSYNKSSTFYMKMGDAKARNFGSAYSPFSGKGYWGTLNLVNPHQLVGAMPDTSNGTIMLSQFILNHRINAVRRNVKVDGNNKEWVNTDHALFVGEKSQVQGTLRCSCDDKNVYFLVEVLDRSLLRGDYATVYLSPDDSKSLTNGAKRIQVSMDGLKSTETYAGKWNNAEMGVEVKTYVCNDTNEDRIDNYGYIAEISVPRSSLTISSGQVLVNFSITDNKEEEAVSDVSSISRWIPVAGL
;
A
#
# COMPACT_ATOMS: atom_id res chain seq x y z
N MET A 1 -33.44 -30.11 31.17
CA MET A 1 -34.80 -29.67 30.86
C MET A 1 -34.67 -28.38 30.09
N LYS A 2 -34.66 -28.48 28.82
CA LYS A 2 -35.67 -28.14 27.79
C LYS A 2 -36.18 -26.70 27.94
N GLY A 3 -35.88 -25.90 26.93
CA GLY A 3 -36.57 -24.65 26.62
C GLY A 3 -36.00 -24.02 25.36
N LEU A 4 -36.37 -24.54 24.19
CA LEU A 4 -36.18 -23.85 22.88
C LEU A 4 -37.09 -22.63 22.82
N LEU A 5 -36.60 -21.49 22.36
CA LEU A 5 -37.44 -20.49 21.70
C LEU A 5 -36.82 -20.09 20.36
N LYS A 6 -37.53 -20.46 19.31
CA LYS A 6 -37.32 -19.97 17.93
C LYS A 6 -37.95 -18.59 17.83
N THR A 7 -37.25 -17.63 17.24
CA THR A 7 -37.89 -16.41 16.76
C THR A 7 -37.47 -16.17 15.30
N ALA A 8 -38.47 -15.94 14.49
CA ALA A 8 -38.44 -15.88 13.05
C ALA A 8 -37.83 -14.59 12.54
N VAL A 9 -37.08 -14.72 11.46
CA VAL A 9 -36.54 -13.62 10.63
C VAL A 9 -37.67 -13.08 9.74
N LEU A 10 -37.93 -11.79 9.85
CA LEU A 10 -38.80 -11.07 8.92
C LEU A 10 -37.94 -10.35 7.89
N LEU A 11 -38.01 -10.81 6.67
CA LEU A 11 -37.35 -10.22 5.48
C LEU A 11 -38.24 -9.07 4.98
N VAL A 12 -37.75 -7.83 5.01
CA VAL A 12 -38.42 -6.69 4.37
C VAL A 12 -37.61 -6.28 3.14
N ILE A 13 -38.20 -6.56 1.98
CA ILE A 13 -37.71 -6.12 0.68
C ILE A 13 -38.24 -4.70 0.46
N PHE A 14 -37.37 -3.71 0.29
CA PHE A 14 -37.74 -2.40 -0.21
C PHE A 14 -37.38 -2.28 -1.70
N CYS A 15 -38.40 -2.26 -2.55
CA CYS A 15 -38.31 -1.77 -3.91
C CYS A 15 -38.36 -0.23 -3.88
N ALA A 16 -37.35 0.43 -4.42
CA ALA A 16 -37.38 1.85 -4.70
C ALA A 16 -37.68 2.08 -6.18
N THR A 17 -38.87 2.56 -6.46
CA THR A 17 -39.28 3.08 -7.75
C THR A 17 -38.86 4.54 -7.90
N ALA A 18 -38.16 4.85 -8.98
CA ALA A 18 -37.86 6.23 -9.37
C ALA A 18 -39.15 6.92 -9.89
N MET A 19 -39.45 8.09 -9.36
CA MET A 19 -40.38 9.04 -9.93
C MET A 19 -39.64 10.30 -10.36
N ALA A 20 -39.69 10.58 -11.65
CA ALA A 20 -39.38 11.88 -12.22
C ALA A 20 -40.61 12.80 -12.04
N CYS A 21 -40.37 14.03 -11.59
CA CYS A 21 -41.35 15.12 -11.70
C CYS A 21 -40.72 16.29 -12.43
N GLY A 22 -41.32 16.61 -13.55
CA GLY A 22 -41.14 17.85 -14.26
C GLY A 22 -42.11 18.92 -13.75
N GLY A 23 -41.82 20.15 -14.07
CA GLY A 23 -42.67 21.34 -14.03
C GLY A 23 -41.83 22.47 -14.62
N GLY A 24 -42.15 23.12 -15.65
CA GLY A 24 -43.38 23.70 -16.16
C GLY A 24 -43.32 25.21 -16.01
N GLY A 25 -43.16 25.96 -17.07
CA GLY A 25 -43.25 27.43 -17.08
C GLY A 25 -43.26 27.91 -18.51
N GLU A 26 -44.48 28.18 -18.98
CA GLU A 26 -44.81 28.72 -20.28
C GLU A 26 -44.26 30.15 -20.47
N ASP A 27 -43.95 30.49 -21.75
CA ASP A 27 -44.57 31.66 -22.37
C ASP A 27 -44.46 31.54 -23.90
N ALA A 28 -45.63 31.67 -24.51
CA ALA A 28 -45.86 31.65 -25.93
C ALA A 28 -45.69 33.05 -26.54
N LEU A 29 -45.26 33.11 -27.79
CA LEU A 29 -45.83 34.03 -28.75
C LEU A 29 -45.56 33.59 -30.20
N ASP A 30 -46.65 33.58 -30.90
CA ASP A 30 -47.06 33.31 -32.26
C ASP A 30 -46.29 34.11 -33.33
N HIS A 31 -46.03 33.49 -34.54
CA HIS A 31 -46.47 33.99 -35.83
C HIS A 31 -46.01 33.15 -37.03
N LYS A 32 -47.04 32.56 -37.65
CA LYS A 32 -47.32 32.41 -39.12
C LYS A 32 -46.19 32.26 -40.15
N GLY A 33 -46.18 31.12 -40.80
CA GLY A 33 -46.66 30.96 -42.20
C GLY A 33 -45.63 31.08 -43.33
N GLY A 34 -45.53 30.03 -44.15
CA GLY A 34 -44.87 30.07 -45.44
C GLY A 34 -44.53 28.70 -45.99
N ASP A 35 -45.39 28.20 -46.87
CA ASP A 35 -45.23 27.04 -47.75
C ASP A 35 -43.94 27.10 -48.60
N GLY A 36 -43.33 25.97 -48.87
CA GLY A 36 -42.28 25.85 -49.86
C GLY A 36 -41.61 24.48 -49.87
N GLY A 37 -42.12 23.52 -50.61
CA GLY A 37 -41.53 22.22 -50.80
C GLY A 37 -40.12 22.26 -51.42
N GLY A 38 -39.25 21.44 -50.95
CA GLY A 38 -37.94 21.18 -51.51
C GLY A 38 -37.39 19.89 -50.93
N THR A 39 -37.54 18.79 -51.63
CA THR A 39 -36.85 17.54 -51.42
C THR A 39 -35.36 17.73 -51.68
N GLY A 40 -34.61 17.98 -50.64
CA GLY A 40 -33.14 17.99 -50.64
C GLY A 40 -32.64 16.91 -49.73
N ASN A 41 -32.13 15.85 -50.33
CA ASN A 41 -31.34 14.80 -49.66
C ASN A 41 -30.14 15.46 -48.96
N LYS A 42 -30.21 15.72 -47.66
CA LYS A 42 -29.05 16.07 -46.86
C LYS A 42 -28.31 14.77 -46.63
N GLY A 43 -27.29 14.53 -47.43
CA GLY A 43 -26.27 13.57 -47.08
C GLY A 43 -25.73 13.96 -45.69
N ASP A 44 -25.77 13.02 -44.76
CA ASP A 44 -25.06 13.10 -43.50
C ASP A 44 -23.60 13.31 -43.85
N GLN A 45 -23.12 14.54 -43.74
CA GLN A 45 -21.69 14.79 -43.67
C GLN A 45 -21.26 14.30 -42.28
N GLU A 46 -20.69 13.09 -42.25
CA GLU A 46 -19.91 12.67 -41.11
C GLU A 46 -18.86 13.76 -40.85
N GLU A 47 -18.93 14.41 -39.68
CA GLU A 47 -17.84 15.27 -39.23
C GLU A 47 -16.57 14.44 -39.31
N PRO A 48 -15.47 14.97 -39.85
CA PRO A 48 -14.22 14.21 -39.90
C PRO A 48 -13.87 13.78 -38.48
N GLU A 49 -13.86 12.47 -38.25
CA GLU A 49 -13.40 11.91 -36.98
C GLU A 49 -12.04 12.58 -36.62
N GLN A 50 -12.02 13.27 -35.50
CA GLN A 50 -10.77 13.81 -34.97
C GLN A 50 -9.75 12.66 -34.86
N PRO A 51 -8.54 12.83 -35.36
CA PRO A 51 -7.54 11.77 -35.30
C PRO A 51 -7.38 11.34 -33.84
N PHE A 52 -7.51 10.02 -33.61
CA PHE A 52 -7.34 9.45 -32.27
C PHE A 52 -5.89 9.71 -31.81
N VAL A 53 -5.76 10.31 -30.65
CA VAL A 53 -4.48 10.46 -29.96
C VAL A 53 -4.43 9.40 -28.87
N ALA A 54 -3.57 8.41 -29.04
CA ALA A 54 -3.38 7.38 -28.01
C ALA A 54 -2.75 7.98 -26.76
N HIS A 55 -3.28 7.59 -25.60
CA HIS A 55 -2.75 7.98 -24.29
C HIS A 55 -2.32 6.75 -23.52
N ILE A 56 -1.09 6.77 -23.01
CA ILE A 56 -0.61 5.77 -22.08
C ILE A 56 -1.41 5.89 -20.79
N THR A 57 -1.87 4.76 -20.24
CA THR A 57 -2.66 4.72 -19.02
C THR A 57 -1.88 5.31 -17.85
N PRO A 58 -2.42 6.32 -17.14
CA PRO A 58 -1.77 6.88 -15.97
C PRO A 58 -1.55 5.81 -14.89
N VAL A 59 -0.34 5.72 -14.36
CA VAL A 59 0.06 4.70 -13.38
C VAL A 59 -0.70 4.82 -12.06
N ASP A 60 -1.09 6.03 -11.66
CA ASP A 60 -1.92 6.29 -10.48
C ASP A 60 -3.34 5.72 -10.60
N LYS A 61 -3.80 5.43 -11.83
CA LYS A 61 -5.08 4.78 -12.11
C LYS A 61 -4.96 3.27 -12.39
N LEU A 62 -3.74 2.75 -12.39
CA LEU A 62 -3.49 1.35 -12.70
C LEU A 62 -4.21 0.43 -11.70
N ASN A 63 -4.96 -0.53 -12.22
CA ASN A 63 -5.69 -1.53 -11.42
C ASN A 63 -6.78 -0.97 -10.47
N GLN A 64 -7.12 0.30 -10.48
CA GLN A 64 -8.10 0.86 -9.53
C GLN A 64 -9.48 0.21 -9.59
N GLY A 65 -9.96 -0.14 -10.77
CA GLY A 65 -11.26 -0.79 -10.96
C GLY A 65 -11.22 -2.31 -10.99
N VAL A 66 -10.04 -2.91 -10.78
CA VAL A 66 -9.87 -4.36 -10.84
C VAL A 66 -10.42 -5.00 -9.56
N PRO A 67 -11.30 -6.03 -9.67
CA PRO A 67 -11.82 -6.71 -8.50
C PRO A 67 -10.71 -7.33 -7.65
N VAL A 68 -10.83 -7.18 -6.34
CA VAL A 68 -9.97 -7.87 -5.38
C VAL A 68 -10.33 -9.36 -5.41
N ILE A 69 -9.32 -10.20 -5.54
CA ILE A 69 -9.52 -11.63 -5.47
C ILE A 69 -9.10 -12.10 -4.11
N ASN A 70 -10.10 -12.45 -3.31
CA ASN A 70 -9.92 -12.99 -1.98
C ASN A 70 -9.47 -14.44 -2.09
N SER A 71 -8.20 -14.68 -2.11
CA SER A 71 -7.58 -15.94 -1.73
C SER A 71 -6.15 -15.95 -2.15
N HIS A 72 -5.23 -16.15 -1.43
CA HIS A 72 -4.64 -16.96 -1.17
C HIS A 72 -3.26 -17.48 -1.12
N ALA A 73 -3.09 -18.55 -0.53
CA ALA A 73 -1.90 -19.30 -0.26
C ALA A 73 -0.91 -19.45 -1.45
N ASP A 74 -1.43 -19.50 -2.67
CA ASP A 74 -0.61 -19.81 -3.85
C ASP A 74 -0.07 -18.60 -4.60
N VAL A 75 -0.64 -17.41 -4.37
CA VAL A 75 -0.31 -16.21 -5.14
C VAL A 75 0.92 -15.49 -4.57
N THR A 76 1.11 -15.52 -3.26
CA THR A 76 2.15 -14.74 -2.58
C THR A 76 3.58 -15.11 -2.98
N SER A 77 3.84 -16.35 -3.36
CA SER A 77 5.16 -16.79 -3.82
C SER A 77 5.55 -16.20 -5.18
N ARG A 78 4.58 -15.77 -5.98
CA ARG A 78 4.76 -15.18 -7.31
C ARG A 78 4.55 -13.67 -7.33
N SER A 79 3.94 -13.14 -6.27
CA SER A 79 3.69 -11.70 -6.15
C SER A 79 5.01 -10.92 -6.00
N SER A 80 5.06 -9.74 -6.58
CA SER A 80 6.17 -8.81 -6.40
C SER A 80 5.65 -7.40 -6.17
N LEU A 81 6.43 -6.61 -5.46
CA LEU A 81 6.14 -5.21 -5.18
C LEU A 81 7.19 -4.36 -5.89
N LYS A 82 6.73 -3.40 -6.70
CA LYS A 82 7.60 -2.50 -7.47
C LYS A 82 7.37 -1.06 -7.09
N MET A 83 8.44 -0.35 -6.77
CA MET A 83 8.38 1.08 -6.51
C MET A 83 7.99 1.83 -7.79
N ASN A 84 7.02 2.72 -7.69
CA ASN A 84 6.75 3.69 -8.73
C ASN A 84 7.73 4.86 -8.59
N PHE A 85 8.85 4.79 -9.31
CA PHE A 85 9.92 5.80 -9.22
C PHE A 85 9.42 7.22 -9.52
N ARG A 86 8.38 7.38 -10.34
CA ARG A 86 7.81 8.70 -10.66
C ARG A 86 7.09 9.36 -9.48
N THR A 87 6.73 8.59 -8.44
CA THR A 87 6.17 9.10 -7.19
C THR A 87 7.22 9.28 -6.10
N TYR A 88 8.46 8.85 -6.35
CA TYR A 88 9.54 9.03 -5.39
C TYR A 88 9.82 10.50 -5.15
N SER A 89 9.87 10.89 -3.89
CA SER A 89 10.24 12.25 -3.49
C SER A 89 11.01 12.25 -2.17
N GLN A 90 11.74 13.35 -1.96
CA GLN A 90 12.46 13.66 -0.73
C GLN A 90 11.97 15.00 -0.23
N LEU A 91 11.28 15.00 0.91
CA LEU A 91 10.68 16.21 1.49
C LEU A 91 11.56 16.73 2.62
N GLY A 92 12.10 17.91 2.44
CA GLY A 92 12.98 18.57 3.41
C GLY A 92 12.32 19.75 4.13
N GLU A 93 13.16 20.56 4.77
CA GLU A 93 12.76 21.69 5.61
C GLU A 93 11.92 22.73 4.87
N SER A 94 12.19 22.97 3.59
CA SER A 94 11.41 23.92 2.78
C SER A 94 9.92 23.59 2.75
N VAL A 95 9.58 22.29 2.73
CA VAL A 95 8.21 21.77 2.70
C VAL A 95 7.69 21.49 4.11
N LEU A 96 8.45 20.73 4.92
CA LEU A 96 7.99 20.18 6.19
C LEU A 96 8.22 21.12 7.38
N LYS A 97 8.91 22.25 7.19
CA LYS A 97 9.26 23.22 8.25
C LYS A 97 9.96 22.56 9.45
N SER A 98 10.75 21.53 9.16
CA SER A 98 11.57 20.79 10.11
C SER A 98 12.93 20.48 9.48
N ALA A 99 14.02 20.85 10.13
CA ALA A 99 15.38 20.60 9.66
C ALA A 99 15.75 19.10 9.66
N LYS A 100 15.10 18.32 10.51
CA LYS A 100 15.31 16.88 10.63
C LYS A 100 13.99 16.18 10.95
N PRO A 101 13.04 16.12 9.99
CA PRO A 101 11.79 15.40 10.19
C PRO A 101 12.07 13.92 10.44
N ASN A 102 11.34 13.31 11.36
CA ASN A 102 11.58 11.94 11.81
C ASN A 102 10.27 11.23 12.19
N TYR A 103 10.31 9.92 12.36
CA TYR A 103 9.15 9.10 12.75
C TYR A 103 7.93 9.35 11.85
N VAL A 104 8.12 9.20 10.55
CA VAL A 104 7.09 9.48 9.56
C VAL A 104 5.96 8.45 9.59
N ARG A 105 4.71 8.94 9.48
CA ARG A 105 3.51 8.12 9.28
C ARG A 105 2.66 8.76 8.19
N VAL A 106 2.43 8.04 7.09
CA VAL A 106 1.61 8.53 5.97
C VAL A 106 0.33 7.71 5.93
N LYS A 107 -0.81 8.38 5.78
CA LYS A 107 -2.13 7.73 5.65
C LYS A 107 -2.85 8.26 4.42
N LYS A 108 -3.59 7.39 3.74
CA LYS A 108 -4.54 7.75 2.69
C LYS A 108 -5.82 8.28 3.33
N LEU A 109 -6.33 9.39 2.84
CA LEU A 109 -7.57 10.03 3.30
C LEU A 109 -8.79 9.55 2.52
N ALA A 110 -9.98 9.71 3.09
CA ALA A 110 -11.24 9.37 2.45
C ALA A 110 -11.56 10.23 1.21
N ASN A 111 -11.00 11.44 1.13
CA ASN A 111 -11.15 12.35 0.00
C ASN A 111 -10.09 12.18 -1.10
N ASP A 112 -9.46 11.01 -1.15
CA ASP A 112 -8.35 10.69 -2.04
C ASP A 112 -7.03 11.42 -1.79
N GLY A 113 -6.96 12.32 -0.82
CA GLY A 113 -5.74 12.96 -0.37
C GLY A 113 -4.89 12.07 0.55
N TYR A 114 -3.85 12.68 1.08
CA TYR A 114 -2.90 12.05 1.99
C TYR A 114 -2.60 12.97 3.16
N ILE A 115 -2.35 12.39 4.34
CA ILE A 115 -1.85 13.07 5.52
C ILE A 115 -0.56 12.41 5.98
N MET A 116 0.39 13.20 6.42
CA MET A 116 1.68 12.76 6.97
C MET A 116 1.87 13.35 8.35
N PHE A 117 2.14 12.49 9.33
CA PHE A 117 2.55 12.89 10.68
C PHE A 117 4.05 12.66 10.85
N TYR A 118 4.74 13.51 11.62
CA TYR A 118 6.17 13.38 11.88
C TYR A 118 6.59 14.18 13.12
N HIS A 119 7.72 13.78 13.72
CA HIS A 119 8.36 14.61 14.75
C HIS A 119 9.16 15.74 14.11
N ASN A 120 9.40 16.80 14.90
CA ASN A 120 10.37 17.81 14.57
C ASN A 120 11.72 17.48 15.23
N ASN A 121 12.69 17.03 14.45
CA ASN A 121 14.09 16.86 14.83
C ASN A 121 14.36 15.72 15.82
N GLN A 122 14.04 15.85 17.10
CA GLN A 122 14.33 14.90 18.17
C GLN A 122 13.05 14.31 18.76
N ILE A 123 13.19 13.16 19.39
CA ILE A 123 12.13 12.62 20.25
C ILE A 123 11.78 13.67 21.32
N GLY A 124 10.48 13.96 21.44
CA GLY A 124 9.98 14.98 22.35
C GLY A 124 10.03 16.42 21.82
N ALA A 125 10.14 16.62 20.51
CA ALA A 125 10.22 17.95 19.90
C ALA A 125 8.90 18.47 19.33
N SER A 126 7.75 17.97 19.74
CA SER A 126 6.42 18.19 19.16
C SER A 126 6.16 17.33 17.92
N CYS A 127 4.90 17.14 17.58
CA CYS A 127 4.46 16.43 16.40
C CYS A 127 3.79 17.41 15.43
N SER A 128 4.17 17.31 14.17
CA SER A 128 3.64 18.12 13.08
C SER A 128 2.91 17.25 12.06
N TYR A 129 2.15 17.89 11.18
CA TYR A 129 1.54 17.20 10.05
C TYR A 129 1.57 18.04 8.77
N ALA A 130 1.49 17.34 7.66
CA ALA A 130 1.38 17.89 6.31
C ALA A 130 0.35 17.09 5.51
N THR A 131 -0.27 17.71 4.51
CA THR A 131 -1.24 17.06 3.62
C THR A 131 -0.85 17.21 2.16
N SER A 132 -1.36 16.30 1.32
CA SER A 132 -1.21 16.33 -0.13
C SER A 132 -2.48 15.79 -0.79
N MET A 133 -2.87 16.35 -1.96
CA MET A 133 -3.97 15.82 -2.76
C MET A 133 -3.49 14.96 -3.93
N ASP A 134 -2.22 15.05 -4.29
CA ASP A 134 -1.64 14.40 -5.48
C ASP A 134 -0.42 13.51 -5.16
N PHE A 135 -0.10 13.34 -3.86
CA PHE A 135 1.11 12.66 -3.37
C PHE A 135 2.44 13.32 -3.78
N LYS A 136 2.42 14.33 -4.62
CA LYS A 136 3.61 15.04 -5.14
C LYS A 136 3.83 16.37 -4.40
N THR A 137 2.76 17.13 -4.23
CA THR A 137 2.78 18.46 -3.61
C THR A 137 2.29 18.37 -2.17
N TRP A 138 3.18 18.63 -1.21
CA TRP A 138 2.89 18.57 0.21
C TRP A 138 2.82 19.96 0.83
N SER A 139 1.84 20.16 1.70
CA SER A 139 1.60 21.41 2.42
C SER A 139 1.70 21.17 3.93
N TYR A 140 2.63 21.83 4.58
CA TYR A 140 2.70 21.90 6.05
C TYR A 140 1.43 22.55 6.62
N LYS A 141 0.81 21.93 7.62
CA LYS A 141 -0.43 22.42 8.25
C LYS A 141 -0.23 22.94 9.66
N GLY A 142 0.84 22.56 10.33
CA GLY A 142 1.12 23.00 11.68
C GLY A 142 1.62 21.90 12.61
N LYS A 143 1.77 22.26 13.88
CA LYS A 143 2.01 21.32 14.97
C LYS A 143 0.67 20.82 15.49
N LEU A 144 0.48 19.50 15.48
CA LEU A 144 -0.73 18.86 15.99
C LEU A 144 -0.65 18.68 17.51
N PHE A 145 0.52 18.26 18.02
CA PHE A 145 0.81 18.18 19.44
C PHE A 145 2.02 19.07 19.75
N THR A 146 1.81 20.08 20.58
CA THR A 146 2.81 21.11 20.89
C THR A 146 3.28 20.97 22.33
N ASN A 147 4.58 20.99 22.54
CA ASN A 147 5.18 21.00 23.88
C ASN A 147 4.78 22.26 24.66
N TYR A 148 4.62 22.12 25.97
CA TYR A 148 4.32 23.24 26.87
C TYR A 148 4.86 22.99 28.29
N SER A 149 5.00 24.06 29.07
CA SER A 149 5.50 23.98 30.44
C SER A 149 4.40 23.54 31.41
N ILE A 150 4.77 22.71 32.35
CA ILE A 150 3.91 22.11 33.39
C ILE A 150 4.56 22.27 34.78
N ILE A 151 3.75 22.07 35.81
CA ILE A 151 4.23 21.63 37.12
C ILE A 151 3.99 20.12 37.16
N ASP A 152 5.03 19.33 37.34
CA ASP A 152 4.94 17.88 37.34
C ASP A 152 4.31 17.33 38.62
N SER A 153 4.05 16.05 38.69
CA SER A 153 3.39 15.38 39.81
C SER A 153 4.20 15.42 41.13
N LYS A 154 5.46 15.86 41.09
CA LYS A 154 6.28 16.11 42.27
C LYS A 154 6.29 17.58 42.69
N GLY A 155 5.61 18.45 41.96
CA GLY A 155 5.55 19.91 42.22
C GLY A 155 6.68 20.71 41.59
N GLU A 156 7.50 20.11 40.72
CA GLU A 156 8.62 20.76 40.08
C GLU A 156 8.27 21.35 38.72
N LYS A 157 8.97 22.41 38.31
CA LYS A 157 8.82 22.97 36.94
C LYS A 157 9.42 22.00 35.92
N ASN A 158 8.62 21.63 34.93
CA ASN A 158 8.98 20.71 33.87
C ASN A 158 8.33 21.13 32.55
N ASP A 159 8.60 20.42 31.46
CA ASP A 159 7.90 20.58 30.19
C ASP A 159 7.25 19.26 29.81
N ARG A 160 6.01 19.30 29.33
CA ARG A 160 5.40 18.18 28.62
C ARG A 160 5.93 18.16 27.18
N ARG A 161 6.45 17.02 26.79
CA ARG A 161 7.06 16.78 25.47
C ARG A 161 6.29 15.69 24.74
N TYR A 162 5.98 15.93 23.45
CA TYR A 162 5.29 14.99 22.58
C TYR A 162 6.24 14.34 21.59
N SER A 163 5.98 13.06 21.27
CA SER A 163 6.73 12.27 20.29
C SER A 163 5.88 11.12 19.75
N ASN A 164 6.42 10.36 18.80
CA ASN A 164 5.86 9.12 18.27
C ASN A 164 4.39 9.27 17.81
N CYS A 165 4.11 10.30 17.00
CA CYS A 165 2.76 10.51 16.47
C CYS A 165 2.45 9.46 15.39
N ASP A 166 1.31 8.79 15.53
CA ASP A 166 0.70 7.98 14.47
C ASP A 166 -0.76 8.43 14.23
N GLY A 167 -1.38 7.94 13.20
CA GLY A 167 -2.76 8.21 12.86
C GLY A 167 -3.46 7.01 12.25
N LEU A 168 -4.77 7.02 12.32
CA LEU A 168 -5.67 6.05 11.73
C LEU A 168 -6.79 6.82 11.01
N VAL A 169 -7.08 6.45 9.77
CA VAL A 169 -8.29 6.88 9.07
C VAL A 169 -9.33 5.80 9.28
N LEU A 170 -10.39 6.14 9.98
CA LEU A 170 -11.48 5.23 10.31
C LEU A 170 -12.32 4.90 9.07
N SER A 171 -13.07 3.83 9.15
CA SER A 171 -13.99 3.39 8.09
C SER A 171 -15.04 4.43 7.72
N ASN A 172 -15.39 5.33 8.65
CA ASN A 172 -16.31 6.45 8.42
C ASN A 172 -15.63 7.71 7.82
N GLY A 173 -14.30 7.68 7.61
CA GLY A 173 -13.51 8.77 7.07
C GLY A 173 -12.92 9.73 8.11
N ASP A 174 -13.27 9.62 9.38
CA ASP A 174 -12.65 10.42 10.45
C ASP A 174 -11.18 10.01 10.63
N ILE A 175 -10.38 10.93 11.13
CA ILE A 175 -8.97 10.69 11.42
C ILE A 175 -8.75 10.75 12.92
N LEU A 176 -8.15 9.71 13.49
CA LEU A 176 -7.61 9.74 14.83
C LEU A 176 -6.10 9.89 14.75
N ALA A 177 -5.54 10.85 15.48
CA ALA A 177 -4.10 11.02 15.62
C ALA A 177 -3.73 10.87 17.08
N VAL A 178 -2.72 10.04 17.37
CA VAL A 178 -2.21 9.79 18.74
C VAL A 178 -0.76 10.23 18.84
N ALA A 179 -0.37 10.64 20.04
CA ALA A 179 1.03 10.92 20.36
C ALA A 179 1.34 10.52 21.81
N SER A 180 2.54 9.96 22.01
CA SER A 180 3.12 9.82 23.35
C SER A 180 3.47 11.18 23.91
N TYR A 181 3.21 11.40 25.20
CA TYR A 181 3.73 12.55 25.93
C TYR A 181 4.44 12.12 27.22
N ARG A 182 5.33 12.99 27.72
CA ARG A 182 6.03 12.78 28.97
C ARG A 182 6.64 14.07 29.51
N ALA A 183 6.98 14.09 30.81
CA ALA A 183 7.83 15.10 31.37
C ALA A 183 9.23 15.07 30.72
N ASN A 184 9.79 16.23 30.41
CA ASN A 184 11.12 16.31 29.78
C ASN A 184 12.24 15.78 30.70
N ASN A 185 12.18 16.15 31.96
CA ASN A 185 13.15 15.74 32.94
C ASN A 185 12.60 14.66 33.87
N GLY A 186 13.34 13.59 34.08
CA GLY A 186 12.99 12.53 35.03
C GLY A 186 11.76 11.71 34.67
N TYR A 187 11.38 11.64 33.38
CA TYR A 187 10.11 11.05 32.91
C TYR A 187 9.87 9.61 33.40
N ARG A 188 10.93 8.82 33.61
CA ARG A 188 10.82 7.43 34.10
C ARG A 188 10.30 7.33 35.55
N ASP A 189 10.56 8.37 36.35
CA ASP A 189 10.12 8.49 37.73
C ASP A 189 8.86 9.34 37.88
N LEU A 190 8.26 9.73 36.75
CA LEU A 190 7.08 10.60 36.64
C LEU A 190 5.99 9.93 35.76
N PRO A 191 5.53 8.71 36.06
CA PRO A 191 4.55 8.02 35.22
C PRO A 191 3.20 8.73 35.15
N LYS A 192 2.85 9.57 36.14
CA LYS A 192 1.64 10.38 36.13
C LYS A 192 1.70 11.54 35.12
N ASP A 193 2.91 11.94 34.72
CA ASP A 193 3.17 13.03 33.78
C ASP A 193 3.52 12.49 32.39
N ALA A 194 3.27 11.20 32.15
CA ALA A 194 3.45 10.51 30.88
C ALA A 194 2.16 9.80 30.47
N GLY A 195 1.96 9.67 29.16
CA GLY A 195 0.76 9.00 28.64
C GLY A 195 0.64 9.11 27.13
N ILE A 196 -0.56 8.82 26.65
CA ILE A 196 -0.98 8.94 25.26
C ILE A 196 -2.17 9.88 25.19
N GLU A 197 -2.11 10.85 24.30
CA GLU A 197 -3.23 11.71 23.93
C GLU A 197 -3.61 11.49 22.48
N MET A 198 -4.90 11.66 22.19
CA MET A 198 -5.51 11.54 20.88
C MET A 198 -6.25 12.83 20.51
N ARG A 199 -6.20 13.17 19.22
CA ARG A 199 -7.05 14.20 18.60
C ARG A 199 -7.82 13.59 17.44
N ARG A 200 -9.03 14.11 17.17
CA ARG A 200 -9.89 13.68 16.08
C ARG A 200 -10.09 14.79 15.07
N SER A 201 -10.11 14.44 13.80
CA SER A 201 -10.56 15.30 12.70
C SER A 201 -11.69 14.60 11.93
N THR A 202 -12.75 15.35 11.62
CA THR A 202 -13.90 14.91 10.82
C THR A 202 -13.96 15.59 9.45
N ASP A 203 -12.92 16.33 9.08
CA ASP A 203 -12.83 17.17 7.90
C ASP A 203 -11.51 16.98 7.13
N ASN A 204 -11.02 15.73 7.09
CA ASN A 204 -9.78 15.35 6.41
C ASN A 204 -8.52 16.09 6.91
N GLY A 205 -8.44 16.39 8.20
CA GLY A 205 -7.27 17.01 8.83
C GLY A 205 -7.21 18.53 8.72
N VAL A 206 -8.31 19.21 8.37
CA VAL A 206 -8.38 20.67 8.34
C VAL A 206 -8.49 21.22 9.76
N THR A 207 -9.39 20.64 10.58
CA THR A 207 -9.53 21.00 12.00
C THR A 207 -9.42 19.76 12.90
N TRP A 208 -9.08 19.99 14.16
CA TRP A 208 -8.85 18.93 15.14
C TRP A 208 -9.54 19.24 16.47
N SER A 209 -10.03 18.20 17.12
CA SER A 209 -10.62 18.29 18.46
C SER A 209 -9.57 18.71 19.50
N GLU A 210 -10.05 19.09 20.69
CA GLU A 210 -9.22 19.08 21.89
C GLU A 210 -8.68 17.67 22.15
N PRO A 211 -7.52 17.52 22.82
CA PRO A 211 -6.94 16.22 23.09
C PRO A 211 -7.80 15.40 24.07
N VAL A 212 -7.93 14.11 23.80
CA VAL A 212 -8.53 13.11 24.67
C VAL A 212 -7.43 12.24 25.26
N SER A 213 -7.45 12.00 26.55
CA SER A 213 -6.52 11.10 27.23
C SER A 213 -6.83 9.64 26.93
N VAL A 214 -5.86 8.89 26.43
CA VAL A 214 -5.97 7.48 26.05
C VAL A 214 -5.38 6.57 27.12
N TYR A 215 -4.16 6.87 27.58
CA TYR A 215 -3.42 6.07 28.53
C TYR A 215 -2.55 6.96 29.42
N GLN A 216 -2.33 6.58 30.69
CA GLN A 216 -1.39 7.21 31.61
C GLN A 216 -0.31 6.23 32.01
N GLY A 217 0.93 6.59 31.73
CA GLY A 217 2.12 5.80 32.06
C GLY A 217 3.25 6.08 31.08
N VAL A 218 4.47 5.68 31.44
CA VAL A 218 5.63 5.83 30.56
C VAL A 218 5.50 4.88 29.37
N ASN A 219 5.41 5.45 28.19
CA ASN A 219 5.13 4.72 26.96
C ASN A 219 5.91 5.26 25.78
N TRP A 220 5.90 4.48 24.67
CA TRP A 220 6.47 4.80 23.38
C TRP A 220 5.60 4.23 22.26
N GLU A 221 5.69 4.79 21.10
CA GLU A 221 5.23 4.26 19.82
C GLU A 221 3.76 3.80 19.82
N PRO A 222 2.79 4.67 20.16
CA PRO A 222 1.40 4.31 20.03
C PRO A 222 1.05 4.00 18.59
N TYR A 223 0.25 2.94 18.39
CA TYR A 223 -0.22 2.44 17.10
C TYR A 223 -1.72 2.17 17.19
N LEU A 224 -2.50 2.67 16.23
CA LEU A 224 -3.94 2.50 16.18
C LEU A 224 -4.34 1.47 15.12
N LEU A 225 -5.30 0.62 15.47
CA LEU A 225 -5.94 -0.34 14.57
C LEU A 225 -7.46 -0.30 14.78
N GLU A 226 -8.25 -0.12 13.72
CA GLU A 226 -9.69 -0.37 13.70
C GLU A 226 -9.94 -1.79 13.21
N LEU A 227 -10.62 -2.61 13.99
CA LEU A 227 -11.02 -3.95 13.62
C LEU A 227 -12.24 -3.91 12.70
N SER A 228 -12.52 -5.01 12.01
CA SER A 228 -13.73 -5.18 11.19
C SER A 228 -15.03 -5.04 12.00
N SER A 229 -14.99 -5.27 13.30
CA SER A 229 -16.07 -5.03 14.24
C SER A 229 -16.35 -3.55 14.54
N GLY A 230 -15.41 -2.64 14.18
CA GLY A 230 -15.42 -1.23 14.55
C GLY A 230 -14.77 -0.95 15.91
N GLU A 231 -14.30 -1.96 16.63
CA GLU A 231 -13.51 -1.75 17.85
C GLU A 231 -12.14 -1.17 17.46
N ILE A 232 -11.64 -0.20 18.24
CA ILE A 232 -10.35 0.44 18.00
C ILE A 232 -9.37 0.00 19.08
N HIS A 233 -8.25 -0.55 18.69
CA HIS A 233 -7.13 -0.87 19.56
C HIS A 233 -6.06 0.21 19.47
N CYS A 234 -5.53 0.63 20.61
CA CYS A 234 -4.32 1.43 20.73
C CYS A 234 -3.24 0.57 21.38
N TYR A 235 -2.30 0.08 20.56
CA TYR A 235 -1.12 -0.65 21.02
C TYR A 235 0.02 0.33 21.29
N PHE A 236 0.88 0.02 22.24
CA PHE A 236 2.04 0.85 22.55
C PHE A 236 3.11 0.05 23.32
N THR A 237 4.34 0.51 23.30
CA THR A 237 5.39 0.02 24.18
C THR A 237 5.17 0.60 25.58
N ASP A 238 4.87 -0.22 26.58
CA ASP A 238 4.78 0.20 27.97
C ASP A 238 6.14 0.04 28.68
N SER A 239 6.59 1.12 29.31
CA SER A 239 7.80 1.16 30.12
C SER A 239 7.52 1.57 31.58
N SER A 240 6.25 1.64 31.98
CA SER A 240 5.83 2.10 33.32
C SER A 240 6.25 1.14 34.43
N ARG A 241 6.52 -0.11 34.08
CA ARG A 241 6.96 -1.16 35.04
C ARG A 241 8.48 -1.22 35.22
N THR A 242 9.21 -0.29 34.62
CA THR A 242 10.66 -0.14 34.82
C THR A 242 10.93 0.07 36.31
N GLY A 243 11.50 -0.89 37.00
CA GLY A 243 11.77 -0.83 38.43
C GLY A 243 11.12 -1.93 39.26
N ILE A 244 10.13 -2.66 38.74
CA ILE A 244 9.61 -3.85 39.43
C ILE A 244 10.61 -5.01 39.31
N GLU A 245 11.22 -5.18 38.13
CA GLU A 245 12.27 -6.14 37.85
C GLU A 245 13.40 -5.51 36.99
N GLY A 246 13.57 -4.22 37.11
CA GLY A 246 14.71 -3.51 36.59
C GLY A 246 14.67 -3.00 35.18
N LYS A 247 13.86 -3.48 34.22
CA LYS A 247 13.76 -2.94 32.82
C LYS A 247 12.67 -3.61 32.01
N ASP A 248 11.49 -3.78 32.58
CA ASP A 248 10.38 -4.38 31.84
C ASP A 248 9.90 -3.47 30.72
N THR A 249 9.97 -3.94 29.49
CA THR A 249 9.27 -3.36 28.37
C THR A 249 8.40 -4.44 27.73
N GLY A 250 7.33 -4.05 27.10
CA GLY A 250 6.47 -4.97 26.39
C GLY A 250 5.37 -4.21 25.67
N THR A 251 4.67 -4.87 24.77
CA THR A 251 3.53 -4.30 24.10
C THR A 251 2.30 -4.42 24.98
N ALA A 252 1.68 -3.28 25.23
CA ALA A 252 0.40 -3.15 25.93
C ALA A 252 -0.67 -2.57 25.00
N MET A 253 -1.91 -2.66 25.43
CA MET A 253 -3.07 -2.25 24.64
C MET A 253 -4.16 -1.64 25.52
N VAL A 254 -4.87 -0.65 24.97
CA VAL A 254 -6.20 -0.22 25.44
C VAL A 254 -7.15 -0.21 24.26
N ILE A 255 -8.44 -0.40 24.51
CA ILE A 255 -9.46 -0.54 23.47
C ILE A 255 -10.54 0.53 23.58
N SER A 256 -11.14 0.91 22.46
CA SER A 256 -12.32 1.78 22.41
C SER A 256 -13.42 1.13 21.59
N ARG A 257 -14.67 1.21 22.09
CA ARG A 257 -15.87 0.70 21.42
C ARG A 257 -16.82 1.80 20.97
N ASP A 258 -16.42 3.05 21.11
CA ASP A 258 -17.21 4.24 20.82
C ASP A 258 -16.51 5.21 19.87
N GLY A 259 -15.66 4.66 19.01
CA GLY A 259 -14.93 5.45 18.02
C GLY A 259 -13.80 6.30 18.61
N GLY A 260 -13.22 5.92 19.74
CA GLY A 260 -12.10 6.63 20.37
C GLY A 260 -12.52 7.67 21.41
N GLN A 261 -13.80 7.75 21.78
CA GLN A 261 -14.25 8.71 22.80
C GLN A 261 -13.85 8.28 24.20
N THR A 262 -13.98 6.97 24.51
CA THR A 262 -13.52 6.39 25.77
C THR A 262 -12.64 5.17 25.53
N TRP A 263 -11.82 4.83 26.53
CA TRP A 263 -10.82 3.77 26.45
C TRP A 263 -10.91 2.82 27.65
N ILE A 264 -10.70 1.54 27.41
CA ILE A 264 -10.74 0.46 28.38
C ILE A 264 -9.39 -0.28 28.35
N PRO A 265 -8.70 -0.50 29.48
CA PRO A 265 -9.00 0.03 30.82
C PRO A 265 -8.99 1.56 30.84
N SER A 266 -9.69 2.16 31.82
CA SER A 266 -9.82 3.61 31.92
C SER A 266 -8.46 4.29 32.20
N PHE A 267 -8.38 5.57 31.85
CA PHE A 267 -7.20 6.40 32.10
C PHE A 267 -6.68 6.27 33.54
N GLY A 268 -5.39 6.01 33.69
CA GLY A 268 -4.73 5.77 34.98
C GLY A 268 -4.81 4.33 35.50
N SER A 269 -5.53 3.44 34.82
CA SER A 269 -5.55 2.01 35.10
C SER A 269 -4.42 1.27 34.42
N ILE A 270 -4.13 0.04 34.87
CA ILE A 270 -3.17 -0.86 34.22
C ILE A 270 -3.73 -1.28 32.85
N PRO A 271 -2.96 -1.16 31.76
CA PRO A 271 -3.41 -1.57 30.43
C PRO A 271 -3.41 -3.10 30.29
N TYR A 272 -3.97 -3.61 29.19
CA TYR A 272 -3.80 -5.01 28.84
C TYR A 272 -2.37 -5.23 28.29
N TYR A 273 -1.63 -6.17 28.87
CA TYR A 273 -0.33 -6.58 28.34
C TYR A 273 -0.52 -7.76 27.40
N VAL A 274 -0.19 -7.59 26.12
CA VAL A 274 -0.59 -8.54 25.09
C VAL A 274 0.56 -9.29 24.42
N ILE A 275 1.71 -8.64 24.21
CA ILE A 275 2.85 -9.27 23.54
C ILE A 275 4.09 -9.01 24.37
N ARG A 276 4.52 -10.03 25.10
CA ARG A 276 5.70 -9.95 25.96
C ARG A 276 6.50 -11.23 25.84
N MET A 277 7.81 -11.10 25.88
CA MET A 277 8.72 -12.22 25.98
C MET A 277 9.59 -12.04 27.20
N LYS A 278 9.70 -13.09 27.98
CA LYS A 278 10.47 -13.14 29.20
C LYS A 278 11.81 -13.83 28.93
N TRP A 279 12.89 -13.24 29.35
CA TRP A 279 14.18 -13.88 29.38
C TRP A 279 14.99 -13.49 30.61
N GLU A 280 15.99 -14.29 30.96
CA GLU A 280 16.87 -14.04 32.08
C GLU A 280 18.26 -13.58 31.62
N GLN A 281 18.78 -12.57 32.32
CA GLN A 281 20.14 -12.09 32.17
C GLN A 281 20.67 -11.64 33.52
N ASP A 282 21.86 -12.14 33.90
CA ASP A 282 22.54 -11.79 35.14
C ASP A 282 21.68 -11.99 36.40
N GLY A 283 20.86 -13.05 36.40
CA GLY A 283 19.91 -13.37 37.48
C GLY A 283 18.69 -12.46 37.56
N LYS A 284 18.42 -11.68 36.53
CA LYS A 284 17.23 -10.83 36.40
C LYS A 284 16.37 -11.26 35.22
N THR A 285 15.06 -11.18 35.38
CA THR A 285 14.07 -11.43 34.34
C THR A 285 13.71 -10.13 33.67
N TYR A 286 13.70 -10.12 32.35
CA TYR A 286 13.30 -8.98 31.51
C TYR A 286 12.14 -9.36 30.60
N PHE A 287 11.17 -8.46 30.47
CA PHE A 287 10.12 -8.55 29.47
C PHE A 287 10.46 -7.65 28.31
N ASN A 288 10.22 -8.12 27.09
CA ASN A 288 10.54 -7.39 25.87
C ASN A 288 9.44 -7.56 24.82
N HIS A 289 9.56 -7.02 23.71
CA HIS A 289 8.68 -6.79 22.57
C HIS A 289 8.09 -5.39 22.59
N GLN A 290 8.67 -4.54 21.80
CA GLN A 290 8.36 -3.11 21.74
C GLN A 290 8.04 -2.69 20.29
N MET A 291 7.58 -1.45 20.13
CA MET A 291 7.28 -0.83 18.85
C MET A 291 6.33 -1.68 17.98
N PRO A 292 5.10 -1.95 18.47
CA PRO A 292 4.15 -2.80 17.79
C PRO A 292 3.62 -2.18 16.49
N SER A 293 3.44 -3.02 15.48
CA SER A 293 2.60 -2.75 14.32
C SER A 293 1.69 -3.96 14.12
N VAL A 294 0.40 -3.76 14.21
CA VAL A 294 -0.60 -4.83 14.28
C VAL A 294 -1.59 -4.69 13.14
N ILE A 295 -1.95 -5.81 12.51
CA ILE A 295 -2.99 -5.87 11.49
C ILE A 295 -4.00 -6.96 11.84
N GLN A 296 -5.26 -6.76 11.48
CA GLN A 296 -6.23 -7.85 11.39
C GLN A 296 -6.07 -8.52 10.02
N LEU A 297 -5.91 -9.84 10.00
CA LEU A 297 -5.73 -10.58 8.75
C LEU A 297 -7.00 -10.57 7.91
N LYS A 298 -6.85 -10.41 6.61
CA LYS A 298 -8.00 -10.33 5.68
C LYS A 298 -8.79 -11.63 5.66
N GLY A 299 -10.10 -11.51 5.88
CA GLY A 299 -11.02 -12.65 5.92
C GLY A 299 -10.92 -13.50 7.20
N SER A 300 -10.30 -12.97 8.25
CA SER A 300 -10.13 -13.60 9.55
C SER A 300 -10.27 -12.57 10.67
N ASP A 301 -10.57 -13.01 11.87
CA ASP A 301 -10.46 -12.19 13.07
C ASP A 301 -9.07 -12.25 13.69
N GLU A 302 -8.20 -13.21 13.28
CA GLU A 302 -6.81 -13.34 13.74
C GLU A 302 -6.04 -12.03 13.52
N LEU A 303 -5.28 -11.64 14.53
CA LEU A 303 -4.37 -10.49 14.49
C LEU A 303 -2.93 -10.97 14.29
N ALA A 304 -2.17 -10.22 13.52
CA ALA A 304 -0.74 -10.40 13.38
C ALA A 304 -0.01 -9.13 13.78
N ALA A 305 0.98 -9.26 14.64
CA ALA A 305 1.82 -8.17 15.12
C ALA A 305 3.28 -8.40 14.72
N ALA A 306 3.94 -7.34 14.26
CA ALA A 306 5.39 -7.29 14.18
C ALA A 306 5.90 -6.39 15.31
N VAL A 307 6.90 -6.87 16.04
CA VAL A 307 7.49 -6.18 17.19
C VAL A 307 9.01 -6.16 17.09
N GLU A 308 9.60 -5.19 17.76
CA GLU A 308 11.04 -5.05 17.92
C GLU A 308 11.45 -5.75 19.22
N THR A 309 12.25 -6.79 19.11
CA THR A 309 12.75 -7.56 20.24
C THR A 309 14.18 -7.15 20.55
N ASN A 310 14.39 -6.54 21.71
CA ASN A 310 15.74 -6.18 22.17
C ASN A 310 16.37 -7.33 22.95
N ASN A 311 17.33 -8.00 22.35
CA ASN A 311 18.13 -9.02 23.01
C ASN A 311 19.52 -8.45 23.32
N ARG A 312 19.75 -8.02 24.56
CA ARG A 312 21.03 -7.51 25.06
C ARG A 312 21.62 -6.37 24.21
N GLY A 313 20.74 -5.43 23.76
CA GLY A 313 21.13 -4.32 22.91
C GLY A 313 21.15 -4.63 21.41
N THR A 314 20.90 -5.87 21.01
CA THR A 314 20.72 -6.27 19.61
C THR A 314 19.24 -6.42 19.33
N TYR A 315 18.78 -5.75 18.27
CA TYR A 315 17.37 -5.72 17.90
C TYR A 315 17.06 -6.73 16.80
N TYR A 316 15.96 -7.44 17.02
CA TYR A 316 15.38 -8.42 16.09
C TYR A 316 13.94 -8.07 15.79
N ILE A 317 13.48 -8.41 14.61
CA ILE A 317 12.06 -8.43 14.28
C ILE A 317 11.50 -9.77 14.71
N SER A 318 10.42 -9.75 15.50
CA SER A 318 9.63 -10.93 15.85
C SER A 318 8.19 -10.73 15.46
N LEU A 319 7.49 -11.83 15.18
CA LEU A 319 6.06 -11.83 14.92
C LEU A 319 5.32 -12.48 16.09
N ALA A 320 4.13 -11.96 16.36
CA ALA A 320 3.19 -12.53 17.31
C ALA A 320 1.81 -12.60 16.68
N TYR A 321 1.00 -13.58 17.09
CA TYR A 321 -0.34 -13.81 16.55
C TYR A 321 -1.32 -13.96 17.71
N SER A 322 -2.54 -13.44 17.53
CA SER A 322 -3.68 -13.73 18.41
C SER A 322 -4.24 -15.12 18.16
N GLY A 323 -5.25 -15.51 18.92
CA GLY A 323 -6.14 -16.60 18.54
C GLY A 323 -6.90 -16.31 17.24
N GLU A 324 -7.54 -17.34 16.66
CA GLU A 324 -8.35 -17.20 15.44
C GLU A 324 -9.59 -16.30 15.66
N ASP A 325 -9.99 -16.08 16.91
CA ASP A 325 -11.05 -15.18 17.36
C ASP A 325 -10.59 -13.72 17.54
N GLY A 326 -9.31 -13.41 17.29
CA GLY A 326 -8.73 -12.08 17.47
C GLY A 326 -8.35 -11.74 18.90
N GLU A 327 -8.53 -12.67 19.83
CA GLU A 327 -8.18 -12.44 21.23
C GLU A 327 -6.71 -12.80 21.51
N TRP A 328 -6.05 -11.95 22.30
CA TRP A 328 -4.72 -12.22 22.82
C TRP A 328 -4.80 -13.12 24.04
N ASP A 329 -4.10 -14.24 24.05
CA ASP A 329 -4.22 -15.26 25.11
C ASP A 329 -3.76 -14.78 26.48
N HIS A 330 -2.86 -13.83 26.54
CA HIS A 330 -2.24 -13.37 27.78
C HIS A 330 -2.47 -11.88 27.97
N LEU A 331 -3.52 -11.54 28.71
CA LEU A 331 -3.85 -10.16 29.06
C LEU A 331 -3.30 -9.75 30.43
N ASP A 332 -2.64 -10.66 31.15
CA ASP A 332 -2.08 -10.38 32.46
C ASP A 332 -0.66 -9.82 32.37
N ALA A 333 -0.40 -8.89 33.30
CA ALA A 333 0.87 -8.16 33.36
C ALA A 333 2.13 -9.02 33.50
N ASP A 334 2.00 -10.21 34.08
CA ASP A 334 3.13 -11.07 34.46
C ASP A 334 3.28 -12.29 33.54
N GLN A 335 2.45 -12.43 32.53
CA GLN A 335 2.51 -13.53 31.57
C GLN A 335 3.31 -13.17 30.33
N GLU A 336 3.91 -14.19 29.70
CA GLU A 336 4.51 -14.07 28.38
C GLU A 336 3.39 -13.89 27.34
N GLY A 337 3.58 -12.95 26.42
CA GLY A 337 2.66 -12.80 25.31
C GLY A 337 2.88 -13.90 24.26
N PRO A 338 1.90 -14.15 23.39
CA PRO A 338 1.97 -15.15 22.34
C PRO A 338 2.94 -14.74 21.23
N ALA A 339 4.24 -14.77 21.52
CA ALA A 339 5.27 -14.48 20.53
C ALA A 339 5.70 -15.75 19.83
N ASP A 340 5.34 -15.91 18.59
CA ASP A 340 5.90 -16.94 17.73
C ASP A 340 7.21 -16.46 17.11
N SER A 341 8.28 -16.51 17.92
CA SER A 341 9.61 -16.12 17.47
C SER A 341 10.24 -17.08 16.48
N ASP A 342 9.72 -18.29 16.34
CA ASP A 342 10.28 -19.33 15.46
C ASP A 342 10.01 -19.00 13.99
N ASN A 343 8.96 -18.24 13.69
CA ASN A 343 8.60 -17.90 12.31
C ASN A 343 9.38 -16.70 11.76
N LEU A 344 9.84 -15.78 12.60
CA LEU A 344 10.64 -14.66 12.14
C LEU A 344 11.45 -14.02 13.26
N SER A 345 12.65 -14.49 13.46
CA SER A 345 13.63 -13.77 14.28
C SER A 345 14.84 -13.46 13.41
N PHE A 346 14.95 -12.23 12.94
CA PHE A 346 16.08 -11.77 12.16
C PHE A 346 16.48 -10.35 12.59
N LEU A 347 17.73 -10.00 12.36
CA LEU A 347 18.26 -8.68 12.71
C LEU A 347 17.47 -7.56 12.03
N GLY A 348 16.91 -6.68 12.83
CA GLY A 348 16.14 -5.53 12.37
C GLY A 348 15.49 -4.78 13.53
N SER A 349 14.95 -3.61 13.20
CA SER A 349 14.26 -2.73 14.14
C SER A 349 13.14 -1.98 13.42
N ALA A 350 12.27 -1.32 14.17
CA ALA A 350 11.22 -0.46 13.67
C ALA A 350 10.32 -1.14 12.61
N PRO A 351 9.64 -2.26 12.97
CA PRO A 351 8.77 -2.97 12.03
C PRO A 351 7.51 -2.18 11.71
N TYR A 352 6.95 -2.44 10.52
CA TYR A 352 5.61 -2.00 10.15
C TYR A 352 4.96 -3.03 9.23
N LEU A 353 3.72 -3.42 9.53
CA LEU A 353 2.93 -4.37 8.74
C LEU A 353 1.85 -3.66 7.95
N SER A 354 1.58 -4.19 6.77
CA SER A 354 0.41 -3.86 5.96
C SER A 354 0.00 -5.09 5.17
N GLN A 355 -1.28 -5.28 4.90
CA GLN A 355 -1.77 -6.41 4.12
C GLN A 355 -2.72 -5.94 3.03
N PHE A 356 -2.49 -6.40 1.79
CA PHE A 356 -3.41 -6.16 0.68
C PHE A 356 -4.70 -6.97 0.87
N PRO A 357 -5.85 -6.47 0.35
CA PRO A 357 -7.10 -7.22 0.41
C PRO A 357 -7.05 -8.60 -0.26
N SER A 358 -6.12 -8.80 -1.20
CA SER A 358 -5.86 -10.09 -1.86
C SER A 358 -5.05 -11.07 -1.00
N GLY A 359 -4.53 -10.62 0.15
CA GLY A 359 -3.87 -11.44 1.15
C GLY A 359 -2.36 -11.24 1.29
N GLU A 360 -1.68 -10.69 0.29
CA GLU A 360 -0.24 -10.44 0.39
C GLU A 360 0.07 -9.50 1.55
N THR A 361 0.94 -9.93 2.45
CA THR A 361 1.39 -9.12 3.59
C THR A 361 2.74 -8.50 3.28
N VAL A 362 2.92 -7.25 3.64
CA VAL A 362 4.20 -6.53 3.52
C VAL A 362 4.69 -6.16 4.91
N LEU A 363 5.90 -6.57 5.22
CA LEU A 363 6.63 -6.18 6.41
C LEU A 363 7.77 -5.24 6.03
N SER A 364 7.76 -4.02 6.53
CA SER A 364 8.93 -3.15 6.47
C SER A 364 9.70 -3.16 7.79
N TYR A 365 11.00 -2.93 7.72
CA TYR A 365 11.89 -2.84 8.87
C TYR A 365 13.17 -2.10 8.51
N ASN A 366 13.94 -1.72 9.54
CA ASN A 366 15.25 -1.13 9.35
C ASN A 366 16.36 -2.09 9.83
N LYS A 367 17.43 -2.16 9.06
CA LYS A 367 18.67 -2.85 9.46
C LYS A 367 19.87 -1.98 9.06
N SER A 368 20.74 -1.68 10.02
CA SER A 368 21.90 -0.80 9.79
C SER A 368 21.49 0.53 9.11
N SER A 369 20.42 1.13 9.60
CA SER A 369 19.80 2.37 9.09
C SER A 369 19.26 2.29 7.64
N THR A 370 19.19 1.12 7.04
CA THR A 370 18.61 0.91 5.71
C THR A 370 17.19 0.37 5.85
N PHE A 371 16.29 0.88 5.05
CA PHE A 371 14.90 0.44 4.98
C PHE A 371 14.78 -0.80 4.10
N TYR A 372 14.13 -1.82 4.59
CA TYR A 372 13.84 -3.05 3.89
C TYR A 372 12.36 -3.35 3.91
N MET A 373 11.90 -4.07 2.90
CA MET A 373 10.57 -4.65 2.81
C MET A 373 10.68 -6.14 2.48
N LYS A 374 9.75 -6.93 3.00
CA LYS A 374 9.55 -8.34 2.67
C LYS A 374 8.08 -8.59 2.39
N MET A 375 7.79 -9.47 1.46
CA MET A 375 6.44 -9.95 1.22
C MET A 375 6.24 -11.30 1.90
N GLY A 376 5.12 -11.45 2.57
CA GLY A 376 4.65 -12.65 3.23
C GLY A 376 3.30 -13.10 2.69
N ASP A 377 2.84 -14.24 3.17
CA ASP A 377 1.56 -14.85 2.79
C ASP A 377 0.35 -14.19 3.46
N ALA A 378 -0.84 -14.73 3.20
CA ALA A 378 -2.11 -14.21 3.71
C ALA A 378 -2.26 -14.37 5.24
N LYS A 379 -1.43 -15.16 5.88
CA LYS A 379 -1.37 -15.33 7.33
C LYS A 379 -0.25 -14.51 7.98
N ALA A 380 0.34 -13.56 7.24
CA ALA A 380 1.50 -12.78 7.66
C ALA A 380 2.70 -13.68 8.08
N ARG A 381 2.90 -14.76 7.34
CA ARG A 381 3.99 -15.74 7.54
C ARG A 381 4.79 -15.90 6.25
N ASN A 382 5.80 -16.77 6.25
CA ASN A 382 6.58 -17.17 5.07
C ASN A 382 7.16 -15.98 4.29
N PHE A 383 7.72 -14.99 5.00
CA PHE A 383 8.31 -13.81 4.37
C PHE A 383 9.52 -14.15 3.50
N GLY A 384 9.47 -13.73 2.25
CA GLY A 384 10.51 -13.96 1.25
C GLY A 384 11.76 -13.11 1.43
N SER A 385 12.49 -12.92 0.33
CA SER A 385 13.72 -12.11 0.30
C SER A 385 13.46 -10.65 0.64
N ALA A 386 14.45 -10.01 1.26
CA ALA A 386 14.40 -8.59 1.56
C ALA A 386 14.69 -7.75 0.31
N TYR A 387 13.98 -6.64 0.21
CA TYR A 387 14.08 -5.65 -0.83
C TYR A 387 14.28 -4.26 -0.21
N SER A 388 15.21 -3.47 -0.71
CA SER A 388 15.51 -2.13 -0.21
C SER A 388 15.24 -1.08 -1.28
N PRO A 389 14.12 -0.35 -1.22
CA PRO A 389 13.75 0.62 -2.23
C PRO A 389 14.44 1.98 -2.11
N PHE A 390 14.90 2.34 -0.90
CA PHE A 390 15.46 3.66 -0.62
C PHE A 390 16.96 3.61 -0.36
N SER A 391 17.69 4.55 -0.92
CA SER A 391 19.14 4.68 -0.75
C SER A 391 19.55 5.44 0.52
N GLY A 392 18.65 6.20 1.15
CA GLY A 392 18.92 7.00 2.34
C GLY A 392 19.08 6.16 3.62
N LYS A 393 19.47 6.83 4.70
CA LYS A 393 19.76 6.20 5.99
C LYS A 393 18.86 6.75 7.09
N GLY A 394 18.14 5.87 7.77
CA GLY A 394 17.26 6.25 8.87
C GLY A 394 16.55 5.08 9.53
N TYR A 395 15.58 5.41 10.36
CA TYR A 395 14.75 4.45 11.11
C TYR A 395 13.29 4.91 11.11
N TRP A 396 12.40 4.05 11.61
CA TRP A 396 10.99 4.35 11.86
C TRP A 396 10.20 4.65 10.58
N GLY A 397 10.40 3.79 9.58
CA GLY A 397 9.59 3.80 8.37
C GLY A 397 8.13 3.40 8.60
N THR A 398 7.31 3.55 7.58
CA THR A 398 5.88 3.24 7.58
C THR A 398 5.43 2.63 6.27
N LEU A 399 4.34 1.87 6.34
CA LEU A 399 3.56 1.39 5.20
C LEU A 399 2.09 1.84 5.36
N ASN A 400 1.41 2.12 4.25
CA ASN A 400 -0.03 2.34 4.25
C ASN A 400 -0.63 1.97 2.91
N LEU A 401 -1.75 1.24 2.91
CA LEU A 401 -2.48 0.95 1.68
C LEU A 401 -3.07 2.23 1.09
N VAL A 402 -2.93 2.40 -0.20
CA VAL A 402 -3.55 3.47 -0.99
C VAL A 402 -4.84 2.96 -1.62
N ASN A 403 -4.77 1.78 -2.20
CA ASN A 403 -5.89 1.06 -2.79
C ASN A 403 -5.56 -0.45 -2.78
N PRO A 404 -6.44 -1.34 -3.26
CA PRO A 404 -6.21 -2.79 -3.24
C PRO A 404 -4.95 -3.28 -3.96
N HIS A 405 -4.29 -2.45 -4.76
CA HIS A 405 -3.14 -2.81 -5.58
C HIS A 405 -1.91 -1.92 -5.35
N GLN A 406 -2.01 -0.95 -4.43
CA GLN A 406 -0.94 0.02 -4.18
C GLN A 406 -0.79 0.31 -2.69
N LEU A 407 0.44 0.52 -2.26
CA LEU A 407 0.75 1.04 -0.94
C LEU A 407 1.77 2.18 -1.00
N VAL A 408 1.82 2.99 0.06
CA VAL A 408 2.87 3.96 0.32
C VAL A 408 3.90 3.35 1.24
N GLY A 409 5.17 3.55 0.93
CA GLY A 409 6.27 3.38 1.87
C GLY A 409 6.96 4.72 2.10
N ALA A 410 7.33 5.01 3.33
CA ALA A 410 8.09 6.21 3.67
C ALA A 410 9.10 5.95 4.79
N MET A 411 10.21 6.68 4.79
CA MET A 411 11.24 6.63 5.82
C MET A 411 11.95 7.98 5.96
N PRO A 412 12.31 8.41 7.17
CA PRO A 412 13.23 9.52 7.35
C PRO A 412 14.62 9.20 6.78
N ASP A 413 15.22 10.14 6.07
CA ASP A 413 16.65 10.16 5.77
C ASP A 413 17.35 11.11 6.73
N THR A 414 17.93 10.54 7.79
CA THR A 414 18.58 11.31 8.85
C THR A 414 19.90 11.95 8.40
N SER A 415 20.51 11.46 7.32
CA SER A 415 21.74 12.02 6.75
C SER A 415 21.46 13.33 6.02
N ASN A 416 20.35 13.41 5.30
CA ASN A 416 19.97 14.56 4.50
C ASN A 416 18.91 15.45 5.16
N GLY A 417 18.35 15.03 6.30
CA GLY A 417 17.29 15.76 6.99
C GLY A 417 15.99 15.83 6.16
N THR A 418 15.63 14.73 5.50
CA THR A 418 14.45 14.63 4.64
C THR A 418 13.59 13.43 5.01
N ILE A 419 12.38 13.38 4.49
CA ILE A 419 11.55 12.18 4.42
C ILE A 419 11.55 11.69 2.98
N MET A 420 11.96 10.44 2.77
CA MET A 420 11.81 9.74 1.50
C MET A 420 10.47 9.02 1.50
N LEU A 421 9.75 9.11 0.39
CA LEU A 421 8.48 8.41 0.20
C LEU A 421 8.26 8.04 -1.26
N SER A 422 7.52 6.97 -1.49
CA SER A 422 7.08 6.53 -2.80
C SER A 422 5.83 5.67 -2.69
N GLN A 423 5.12 5.52 -3.80
CA GLN A 423 4.09 4.50 -3.96
C GLN A 423 4.70 3.23 -4.55
N PHE A 424 4.11 2.08 -4.19
CA PHE A 424 4.52 0.76 -4.62
C PHE A 424 3.32 0.04 -5.23
N ILE A 425 3.53 -0.60 -6.36
CA ILE A 425 2.50 -1.33 -7.10
C ILE A 425 2.70 -2.81 -6.91
N LEU A 426 1.61 -3.50 -6.55
CA LEU A 426 1.58 -4.95 -6.37
C LEU A 426 1.37 -5.63 -7.72
N ASN A 427 2.33 -6.44 -8.12
CA ASN A 427 2.21 -7.39 -9.24
C ASN A 427 1.83 -8.76 -8.67
N HIS A 428 0.61 -9.21 -8.91
CA HIS A 428 0.13 -10.48 -8.34
C HIS A 428 -0.77 -11.27 -9.27
N ARG A 429 -1.33 -10.64 -10.28
CA ARG A 429 -2.26 -11.25 -11.22
C ARG A 429 -2.20 -10.61 -12.59
N ILE A 430 -2.65 -11.39 -13.57
CA ILE A 430 -3.06 -10.92 -14.88
C ILE A 430 -4.19 -11.86 -15.39
N ASN A 431 -5.28 -11.29 -15.90
CA ASN A 431 -6.39 -12.04 -16.48
C ASN A 431 -6.46 -11.75 -17.96
N ALA A 432 -6.69 -12.79 -18.76
CA ALA A 432 -7.07 -12.63 -20.15
C ALA A 432 -8.58 -12.32 -20.21
N VAL A 433 -8.93 -11.07 -20.48
CA VAL A 433 -10.32 -10.67 -20.66
C VAL A 433 -10.76 -11.03 -22.06
N ARG A 434 -11.88 -11.78 -22.21
CA ARG A 434 -12.37 -12.12 -23.55
C ARG A 434 -12.95 -10.89 -24.25
N ARG A 435 -12.32 -10.50 -25.33
CA ARG A 435 -12.76 -9.40 -26.22
C ARG A 435 -12.16 -9.55 -27.61
N ASN A 436 -12.77 -8.90 -28.57
CA ASN A 436 -12.19 -8.77 -29.89
C ASN A 436 -11.27 -7.56 -29.89
N VAL A 437 -9.96 -7.80 -29.99
CA VAL A 437 -8.94 -6.74 -30.07
C VAL A 437 -8.58 -6.52 -31.54
N LYS A 438 -8.65 -5.28 -31.97
CA LYS A 438 -8.10 -4.88 -33.28
C LYS A 438 -6.68 -4.40 -33.07
N VAL A 439 -5.74 -5.13 -33.62
CA VAL A 439 -4.30 -4.77 -33.52
C VAL A 439 -4.02 -3.57 -34.43
N ASP A 440 -4.23 -2.37 -33.96
CA ASP A 440 -4.04 -1.13 -34.72
C ASP A 440 -3.10 -0.11 -34.03
N GLY A 441 -2.55 -0.45 -32.87
CA GLY A 441 -1.61 0.37 -32.11
C GLY A 441 -2.31 1.33 -31.15
N ASN A 442 -3.57 1.11 -30.87
CA ASN A 442 -4.37 1.99 -30.04
C ASN A 442 -4.97 1.20 -28.86
N ASN A 443 -5.15 1.84 -27.72
CA ASN A 443 -5.60 1.19 -26.52
C ASN A 443 -7.07 1.48 -26.15
N LYS A 444 -7.90 1.92 -27.09
CA LYS A 444 -9.30 2.31 -26.85
C LYS A 444 -10.15 1.18 -26.29
N GLU A 445 -9.99 -0.03 -26.79
CA GLU A 445 -10.74 -1.19 -26.33
C GLU A 445 -10.22 -1.78 -25.03
N TRP A 446 -9.03 -1.36 -24.57
CA TRP A 446 -8.46 -1.76 -23.30
C TRP A 446 -8.98 -0.85 -22.19
N VAL A 447 -9.52 -1.44 -21.14
CA VAL A 447 -10.13 -0.69 -20.04
C VAL A 447 -9.23 -0.70 -18.80
N ASN A 448 -9.33 0.34 -17.96
CA ASN A 448 -8.53 0.47 -16.75
C ASN A 448 -8.84 -0.59 -15.68
N THR A 449 -9.93 -1.35 -15.86
CA THR A 449 -10.33 -2.46 -14.98
C THR A 449 -9.63 -3.78 -15.29
N ASP A 450 -8.80 -3.83 -16.35
CA ASP A 450 -8.01 -5.02 -16.66
C ASP A 450 -6.79 -5.08 -15.73
N HIS A 451 -6.47 -6.27 -15.23
CA HIS A 451 -5.25 -6.46 -14.44
C HIS A 451 -4.03 -6.11 -15.28
N ALA A 452 -3.16 -5.27 -14.74
CA ALA A 452 -1.91 -4.89 -15.35
C ALA A 452 -0.74 -5.28 -14.46
N LEU A 453 0.33 -5.77 -15.07
CA LEU A 453 1.65 -5.87 -14.45
C LEU A 453 2.41 -4.56 -14.67
N PHE A 454 3.31 -4.24 -13.76
CA PHE A 454 4.04 -2.98 -13.74
C PHE A 454 5.54 -3.19 -13.46
N VAL A 455 6.37 -2.44 -14.19
CA VAL A 455 7.79 -2.19 -13.90
C VAL A 455 8.08 -0.70 -14.01
N GLY A 456 9.04 -0.18 -13.26
CA GLY A 456 9.36 1.25 -13.26
C GLY A 456 10.02 1.72 -11.98
N GLU A 457 10.89 0.89 -11.42
CA GLU A 457 11.49 1.05 -10.11
C GLU A 457 12.83 1.80 -10.15
N LYS A 458 13.62 1.59 -11.20
CA LYS A 458 15.02 2.06 -11.26
C LYS A 458 15.21 3.39 -11.96
N SER A 459 14.30 3.76 -12.87
CA SER A 459 14.40 4.95 -13.70
C SER A 459 13.04 5.62 -13.89
N GLN A 460 13.02 6.71 -14.68
CA GLN A 460 11.76 7.34 -15.09
C GLN A 460 11.02 6.59 -16.20
N VAL A 461 11.60 5.51 -16.70
CA VAL A 461 10.95 4.60 -17.64
C VAL A 461 10.02 3.67 -16.88
N GLN A 462 8.79 3.51 -17.35
CA GLN A 462 7.78 2.66 -16.77
C GLN A 462 7.12 1.83 -17.85
N GLY A 463 6.80 0.59 -17.55
CA GLY A 463 6.07 -0.27 -18.46
C GLY A 463 4.92 -0.99 -17.77
N THR A 464 3.84 -1.19 -18.51
CA THR A 464 2.69 -1.99 -18.08
C THR A 464 2.36 -3.06 -19.12
N LEU A 465 1.80 -4.17 -18.65
CA LEU A 465 1.33 -5.28 -19.48
C LEU A 465 -0.08 -5.66 -19.07
N ARG A 466 -1.01 -5.70 -20.03
CA ARG A 466 -2.36 -6.26 -19.90
C ARG A 466 -2.55 -7.42 -20.85
N CYS A 467 -3.52 -8.29 -20.59
CA CYS A 467 -3.83 -9.44 -21.41
C CYS A 467 -5.32 -9.52 -21.78
N SER A 468 -5.59 -9.97 -22.99
CA SER A 468 -6.91 -10.26 -23.50
C SER A 468 -6.85 -11.54 -24.36
N CYS A 469 -8.00 -12.14 -24.70
CA CYS A 469 -8.02 -13.27 -25.62
C CYS A 469 -9.34 -13.38 -26.38
N ASP A 470 -9.29 -14.10 -27.49
CA ASP A 470 -10.44 -14.65 -28.18
C ASP A 470 -10.24 -16.16 -28.44
N ASP A 471 -11.00 -16.75 -29.33
CA ASP A 471 -10.88 -18.18 -29.66
C ASP A 471 -9.61 -18.51 -30.46
N LYS A 472 -9.00 -17.55 -31.11
CA LYS A 472 -7.86 -17.72 -32.03
C LYS A 472 -6.56 -17.19 -31.47
N ASN A 473 -6.62 -16.09 -30.74
CA ASN A 473 -5.45 -15.33 -30.31
C ASN A 473 -5.45 -15.03 -28.82
N VAL A 474 -4.25 -14.82 -28.28
CA VAL A 474 -3.97 -14.13 -27.03
C VAL A 474 -3.38 -12.77 -27.39
N TYR A 475 -3.90 -11.72 -26.79
CA TYR A 475 -3.50 -10.35 -27.04
C TYR A 475 -2.79 -9.78 -25.81
N PHE A 476 -1.74 -9.00 -26.06
CA PHE A 476 -1.09 -8.23 -25.03
C PHE A 476 -1.06 -6.75 -25.40
N LEU A 477 -1.35 -5.91 -24.42
CA LEU A 477 -1.13 -4.47 -24.50
C LEU A 477 0.12 -4.15 -23.66
N VAL A 478 1.13 -3.60 -24.31
CA VAL A 478 2.31 -3.02 -23.68
C VAL A 478 2.19 -1.50 -23.78
N GLU A 479 2.30 -0.83 -22.64
CA GLU A 479 2.37 0.63 -22.59
C GLU A 479 3.68 1.02 -21.91
N VAL A 480 4.52 1.81 -22.56
CA VAL A 480 5.81 2.27 -22.04
C VAL A 480 5.82 3.78 -21.96
N LEU A 481 6.03 4.31 -20.76
CA LEU A 481 6.35 5.72 -20.51
C LEU A 481 7.87 5.86 -20.48
N ASP A 482 8.41 6.69 -21.36
CA ASP A 482 9.85 6.91 -21.47
C ASP A 482 10.14 8.31 -22.01
N ARG A 483 10.75 9.16 -21.19
CA ARG A 483 11.10 10.53 -21.58
C ARG A 483 12.29 10.61 -22.53
N SER A 484 13.07 9.56 -22.62
CA SER A 484 14.30 9.49 -23.41
C SER A 484 14.29 8.35 -24.41
N LEU A 485 13.13 8.07 -25.00
CA LEU A 485 12.87 6.95 -25.88
C LEU A 485 13.93 6.81 -26.99
N LEU A 486 14.66 5.72 -26.97
CA LEU A 486 15.72 5.40 -27.92
C LEU A 486 15.35 4.15 -28.75
N ARG A 487 15.86 4.07 -29.98
CA ARG A 487 15.63 2.89 -30.84
C ARG A 487 16.20 1.58 -30.29
N GLY A 488 17.10 1.67 -29.31
CA GLY A 488 17.67 0.50 -28.63
C GLY A 488 16.78 -0.09 -27.55
N ASP A 489 15.81 0.67 -27.07
CA ASP A 489 14.95 0.30 -25.96
C ASP A 489 13.79 -0.59 -26.42
N TYR A 490 13.37 -1.49 -25.56
CA TYR A 490 12.30 -2.44 -25.89
C TYR A 490 11.66 -3.02 -24.63
N ALA A 491 10.44 -3.49 -24.80
CA ALA A 491 9.74 -4.30 -23.81
C ALA A 491 9.75 -5.78 -24.20
N THR A 492 9.74 -6.67 -23.22
CA THR A 492 9.72 -8.12 -23.46
C THR A 492 8.57 -8.76 -22.70
N VAL A 493 7.76 -9.53 -23.42
CA VAL A 493 6.75 -10.43 -22.85
C VAL A 493 7.33 -11.84 -22.87
N TYR A 494 7.50 -12.43 -21.69
CA TYR A 494 7.96 -13.82 -21.53
C TYR A 494 6.76 -14.71 -21.26
N LEU A 495 6.76 -15.91 -21.85
CA LEU A 495 5.65 -16.87 -21.75
C LEU A 495 6.22 -18.27 -21.48
N SER A 496 5.60 -19.02 -20.57
CA SER A 496 5.95 -20.42 -20.33
C SER A 496 4.70 -21.27 -20.16
N PRO A 497 4.69 -22.48 -20.73
CA PRO A 497 3.58 -23.43 -20.56
C PRO A 497 3.66 -24.21 -19.24
N ASP A 498 4.80 -24.21 -18.57
CA ASP A 498 5.05 -25.04 -17.39
C ASP A 498 5.58 -24.19 -16.21
N ASP A 499 5.51 -24.78 -15.02
CA ASP A 499 5.91 -24.21 -13.75
C ASP A 499 7.20 -24.85 -13.24
N SER A 500 8.33 -24.48 -13.81
CA SER A 500 9.63 -24.98 -13.40
C SER A 500 10.45 -23.92 -12.65
N LYS A 501 11.44 -24.38 -11.87
CA LYS A 501 12.32 -23.49 -11.09
C LYS A 501 13.23 -22.62 -11.94
N SER A 502 13.47 -23.02 -13.19
CA SER A 502 14.37 -22.35 -14.13
C SER A 502 13.77 -22.34 -15.52
N LEU A 503 14.36 -21.59 -16.43
CA LEU A 503 13.97 -21.59 -17.84
C LEU A 503 14.03 -23.01 -18.42
N THR A 504 12.92 -23.42 -19.04
CA THR A 504 12.79 -24.73 -19.72
C THR A 504 12.64 -24.57 -21.21
N ASN A 505 12.95 -25.63 -21.95
CA ASN A 505 12.73 -25.67 -23.38
C ASN A 505 11.24 -25.44 -23.70
N GLY A 506 10.98 -24.56 -24.66
CA GLY A 506 9.63 -24.18 -25.05
C GLY A 506 9.13 -22.87 -24.40
N ALA A 507 9.82 -22.31 -23.40
CA ALA A 507 9.56 -20.94 -22.98
C ALA A 507 9.79 -19.99 -24.18
N LYS A 508 8.98 -18.96 -24.26
CA LYS A 508 8.96 -18.00 -25.38
C LYS A 508 9.16 -16.59 -24.89
N ARG A 509 9.69 -15.73 -25.76
CA ARG A 509 9.68 -14.28 -25.52
C ARG A 509 9.36 -13.52 -26.80
N ILE A 510 8.67 -12.40 -26.63
CA ILE A 510 8.30 -11.47 -27.69
C ILE A 510 8.86 -10.11 -27.29
N GLN A 511 9.71 -9.55 -28.12
CA GLN A 511 10.31 -8.24 -27.89
C GLN A 511 9.68 -7.22 -28.83
N VAL A 512 9.23 -6.10 -28.27
CA VAL A 512 8.61 -5.00 -28.99
C VAL A 512 9.29 -3.68 -28.65
N SER A 513 9.39 -2.79 -29.60
CA SER A 513 9.95 -1.45 -29.46
C SER A 513 9.00 -0.43 -30.07
N MET A 514 9.33 0.85 -29.98
CA MET A 514 8.58 1.90 -30.66
C MET A 514 8.46 1.71 -32.17
N ASP A 515 9.38 0.97 -32.79
CA ASP A 515 9.40 0.68 -34.23
C ASP A 515 8.58 -0.59 -34.60
N GLY A 516 8.01 -1.31 -33.61
CA GLY A 516 7.21 -2.52 -33.79
C GLY A 516 7.86 -3.78 -33.24
N LEU A 517 7.59 -4.93 -33.87
CA LEU A 517 8.15 -6.22 -33.48
C LEU A 517 9.67 -6.23 -33.68
N LYS A 518 10.42 -6.50 -32.61
CA LYS A 518 11.88 -6.62 -32.65
C LYS A 518 12.33 -8.06 -32.87
N SER A 519 11.79 -9.00 -32.08
CA SER A 519 12.07 -10.44 -32.23
C SER A 519 11.00 -11.30 -31.57
N THR A 520 10.90 -12.54 -32.06
CA THR A 520 10.22 -13.65 -31.37
C THR A 520 11.21 -14.80 -31.24
N GLU A 521 11.29 -15.39 -30.04
CA GLU A 521 12.27 -16.41 -29.73
C GLU A 521 11.69 -17.52 -28.85
N THR A 522 12.25 -18.71 -28.99
CA THR A 522 11.97 -19.87 -28.12
C THR A 522 13.25 -20.29 -27.40
N TYR A 523 13.13 -20.64 -26.15
CA TYR A 523 14.26 -21.14 -25.36
C TYR A 523 14.52 -22.63 -25.63
N ALA A 524 15.77 -22.95 -25.95
CA ALA A 524 16.28 -24.31 -26.10
C ALA A 524 17.73 -24.34 -25.62
N GLY A 525 17.93 -24.25 -24.29
CA GLY A 525 19.23 -24.03 -23.67
C GLY A 525 19.77 -22.61 -23.82
N LYS A 526 19.31 -21.90 -24.84
CA LYS A 526 19.51 -20.47 -25.10
C LYS A 526 18.30 -19.95 -25.86
N TRP A 527 18.16 -18.64 -25.94
CA TRP A 527 17.15 -17.99 -26.78
C TRP A 527 17.53 -18.11 -28.26
N ASN A 528 16.60 -18.60 -29.08
CA ASN A 528 16.78 -18.76 -30.53
C ASN A 528 15.56 -18.18 -31.23
N ASN A 529 15.80 -17.49 -32.34
CA ASN A 529 14.74 -16.96 -33.19
C ASN A 529 13.74 -18.06 -33.55
N ALA A 530 12.46 -17.75 -33.44
CA ALA A 530 11.37 -18.65 -33.76
C ALA A 530 10.21 -17.86 -34.39
N GLU A 531 9.68 -18.37 -35.47
CA GLU A 531 8.49 -17.80 -36.06
C GLU A 531 7.26 -18.22 -35.25
N MET A 532 6.49 -17.26 -34.73
CA MET A 532 5.35 -17.51 -33.88
C MET A 532 4.04 -16.97 -34.48
N GLY A 533 4.06 -16.41 -35.68
CA GLY A 533 2.88 -15.76 -36.30
C GLY A 533 2.38 -14.54 -35.52
N VAL A 534 3.27 -13.88 -34.79
CA VAL A 534 2.92 -12.72 -33.96
C VAL A 534 2.69 -11.50 -34.86
N GLU A 535 1.57 -10.81 -34.63
CA GLU A 535 1.30 -9.50 -35.22
C GLU A 535 1.51 -8.41 -34.16
N VAL A 536 2.16 -7.30 -34.52
CA VAL A 536 2.41 -6.17 -33.64
C VAL A 536 2.08 -4.87 -34.36
N LYS A 537 1.37 -3.99 -33.68
CA LYS A 537 1.23 -2.59 -34.06
C LYS A 537 1.62 -1.68 -32.90
N THR A 538 2.33 -0.64 -33.23
CA THR A 538 2.81 0.35 -32.26
C THR A 538 2.30 1.74 -32.59
N TYR A 539 2.10 2.52 -31.57
CA TYR A 539 1.83 3.95 -31.65
C TYR A 539 2.79 4.69 -30.74
N VAL A 540 3.53 5.66 -31.27
CA VAL A 540 4.43 6.51 -30.48
C VAL A 540 3.66 7.71 -29.97
N CYS A 541 3.59 7.83 -28.64
CA CYS A 541 2.99 8.95 -27.96
C CYS A 541 4.00 10.08 -27.82
N ASN A 542 3.75 11.19 -28.52
CA ASN A 542 4.61 12.37 -28.55
C ASN A 542 3.82 13.61 -28.10
N ASP A 543 3.23 13.58 -26.94
CA ASP A 543 2.55 14.78 -26.47
C ASP A 543 3.63 15.83 -26.08
N THR A 544 3.83 16.78 -27.00
CA THR A 544 4.84 17.84 -26.85
C THR A 544 4.38 18.99 -25.97
N ASN A 545 3.16 18.94 -25.41
CA ASN A 545 2.74 19.90 -24.42
C ASN A 545 3.57 19.68 -23.14
N GLU A 546 4.37 20.67 -22.78
CA GLU A 546 5.26 20.66 -21.61
C GLU A 546 4.58 20.24 -20.31
N ASP A 547 3.26 20.39 -20.21
CA ASP A 547 2.43 19.98 -19.08
C ASP A 547 2.04 18.50 -19.06
N ARG A 548 2.31 17.73 -20.13
CA ARG A 548 1.88 16.32 -20.28
C ARG A 548 3.04 15.34 -20.48
N ILE A 549 4.08 15.49 -19.72
CA ILE A 549 5.22 14.54 -19.67
C ILE A 549 4.78 13.09 -19.40
N ASP A 550 3.57 12.89 -18.90
CA ASP A 550 3.01 11.59 -18.56
C ASP A 550 2.47 10.82 -19.78
N ASN A 551 2.62 11.31 -21.00
CA ASN A 551 2.22 10.63 -22.25
C ASN A 551 3.34 10.57 -23.29
N TYR A 552 4.61 10.54 -22.87
CA TYR A 552 5.72 10.37 -23.77
C TYR A 552 6.23 8.94 -23.72
N GLY A 553 6.23 8.25 -24.86
CA GLY A 553 6.60 6.84 -24.93
C GLY A 553 5.91 6.12 -26.08
N TYR A 554 5.51 4.87 -25.90
CA TYR A 554 4.79 4.12 -26.93
C TYR A 554 3.80 3.11 -26.36
N ILE A 555 2.83 2.77 -27.20
CA ILE A 555 1.88 1.68 -26.98
C ILE A 555 2.19 0.60 -28.01
N ALA A 556 2.20 -0.66 -27.63
CA ALA A 556 2.29 -1.80 -28.52
C ALA A 556 1.16 -2.80 -28.25
N GLU A 557 0.36 -3.07 -29.26
CA GLU A 557 -0.59 -4.17 -29.27
C GLU A 557 0.03 -5.38 -29.96
N ILE A 558 -0.10 -6.53 -29.32
CA ILE A 558 0.52 -7.78 -29.73
C ILE A 558 -0.57 -8.84 -29.86
N SER A 559 -0.71 -9.46 -31.02
CA SER A 559 -1.54 -10.66 -31.21
C SER A 559 -0.66 -11.88 -31.33
N VAL A 560 -0.94 -12.91 -30.55
CA VAL A 560 -0.21 -14.18 -30.55
C VAL A 560 -1.19 -15.30 -30.86
N PRO A 561 -1.05 -16.04 -31.98
CA PRO A 561 -1.93 -17.17 -32.28
C PRO A 561 -1.88 -18.21 -31.14
N ARG A 562 -3.05 -18.63 -30.63
CA ARG A 562 -3.13 -19.66 -29.59
C ARG A 562 -2.45 -20.96 -29.99
N SER A 563 -2.43 -21.28 -31.31
CA SER A 563 -1.74 -22.44 -31.85
C SER A 563 -0.20 -22.39 -31.69
N SER A 564 0.37 -21.20 -31.51
CA SER A 564 1.80 -21.04 -31.25
C SER A 564 2.15 -21.07 -29.76
N LEU A 565 1.15 -21.15 -28.89
CA LEU A 565 1.30 -21.27 -27.44
C LEU A 565 0.94 -22.68 -26.97
N THR A 566 1.70 -23.22 -26.03
CA THR A 566 1.28 -24.39 -25.27
C THR A 566 0.54 -23.89 -24.04
N ILE A 567 -0.79 -24.04 -24.03
CA ILE A 567 -1.65 -23.64 -22.91
C ILE A 567 -1.90 -24.91 -22.09
N SER A 568 -1.33 -24.96 -20.88
CA SER A 568 -1.50 -26.09 -19.96
C SER A 568 -2.60 -25.77 -18.97
N SER A 569 -3.63 -26.63 -18.90
CA SER A 569 -4.77 -26.44 -17.98
C SER A 569 -5.44 -25.06 -18.07
N GLY A 570 -5.47 -24.45 -19.27
CA GLY A 570 -6.02 -23.13 -19.49
C GLY A 570 -5.17 -21.98 -18.96
N GLN A 571 -3.89 -22.23 -18.67
CA GLN A 571 -2.96 -21.23 -18.14
C GLN A 571 -1.66 -21.16 -18.94
N VAL A 572 -1.09 -19.98 -18.98
CA VAL A 572 0.27 -19.67 -19.41
C VAL A 572 0.89 -18.78 -18.33
N LEU A 573 2.13 -19.04 -17.97
CA LEU A 573 2.86 -18.18 -17.08
C LEU A 573 3.47 -17.00 -17.86
N VAL A 574 3.38 -15.80 -17.32
CA VAL A 574 3.89 -14.58 -17.95
C VAL A 574 4.88 -13.88 -17.03
N ASN A 575 5.90 -13.30 -17.61
CA ASN A 575 6.73 -12.26 -17.01
C ASN A 575 6.84 -11.09 -17.99
N PHE A 576 7.17 -9.93 -17.46
CA PHE A 576 7.26 -8.71 -18.26
C PHE A 576 8.51 -7.93 -17.87
N SER A 577 9.23 -7.41 -18.85
CA SER A 577 10.35 -6.52 -18.60
C SER A 577 10.39 -5.35 -19.59
N ILE A 578 11.08 -4.30 -19.17
CA ILE A 578 11.55 -3.22 -20.04
C ILE A 578 13.07 -3.21 -20.05
N THR A 579 13.65 -2.92 -21.19
CA THR A 579 15.08 -2.68 -21.35
C THR A 579 15.28 -1.25 -21.81
N ASP A 580 15.85 -0.44 -20.97
CA ASP A 580 16.20 0.96 -21.20
C ASP A 580 17.72 1.11 -21.13
N ASN A 581 18.33 1.69 -22.17
CA ASN A 581 19.77 1.91 -22.25
C ASN A 581 20.60 0.66 -21.87
N LYS A 582 20.15 -0.55 -22.29
CA LYS A 582 20.73 -1.88 -22.05
C LYS A 582 20.55 -2.43 -20.62
N GLU A 583 19.88 -1.71 -19.74
CA GLU A 583 19.51 -2.21 -18.42
C GLU A 583 18.11 -2.80 -18.46
N GLU A 584 17.97 -4.06 -18.05
CA GLU A 584 16.68 -4.73 -17.97
C GLU A 584 16.11 -4.63 -16.56
N GLU A 585 14.83 -4.23 -16.49
CA GLU A 585 14.02 -4.31 -15.29
C GLU A 585 12.79 -5.19 -15.56
N ALA A 586 12.54 -6.18 -14.70
CA ALA A 586 11.46 -7.14 -14.87
C ALA A 586 10.53 -7.19 -13.65
N VAL A 587 9.29 -7.64 -13.86
CA VAL A 587 8.31 -7.91 -12.79
C VAL A 587 8.88 -8.91 -11.79
N SER A 588 9.52 -9.96 -12.28
CA SER A 588 10.21 -10.96 -11.46
C SER A 588 11.48 -11.46 -12.17
N ASP A 589 12.25 -12.32 -11.48
CA ASP A 589 13.44 -12.93 -12.07
C ASP A 589 13.10 -13.65 -13.38
N VAL A 590 13.66 -13.20 -14.49
CA VAL A 590 13.42 -13.76 -15.84
C VAL A 590 13.97 -15.17 -16.02
N SER A 591 14.89 -15.61 -15.17
CA SER A 591 15.47 -16.96 -15.20
C SER A 591 14.68 -17.99 -14.38
N SER A 592 13.71 -17.56 -13.57
CA SER A 592 12.94 -18.39 -12.63
C SER A 592 11.46 -18.40 -12.98
N ILE A 593 11.01 -19.38 -13.77
CA ILE A 593 9.60 -19.51 -14.18
C ILE A 593 8.68 -19.66 -12.97
N SER A 594 9.13 -20.28 -11.89
CA SER A 594 8.36 -20.40 -10.65
C SER A 594 7.96 -19.04 -10.01
N ARG A 595 8.55 -17.94 -10.49
CA ARG A 595 8.22 -16.58 -10.08
C ARG A 595 7.32 -15.85 -11.08
N TRP A 596 7.07 -16.44 -12.26
CA TRP A 596 6.23 -15.82 -13.27
C TRP A 596 4.76 -15.94 -12.90
N ILE A 597 3.98 -14.98 -13.33
CA ILE A 597 2.58 -14.82 -12.93
C ILE A 597 1.67 -15.62 -13.87
N PRO A 598 0.74 -16.44 -13.35
CA PRO A 598 -0.20 -17.15 -14.20
C PRO A 598 -1.22 -16.18 -14.83
N VAL A 599 -1.44 -16.33 -16.14
CA VAL A 599 -2.54 -15.69 -16.85
C VAL A 599 -3.78 -16.54 -16.69
N ALA A 600 -4.79 -16.02 -16.02
CA ALA A 600 -6.07 -16.69 -15.87
C ALA A 600 -7.03 -16.33 -17.03
N GLY A 601 -7.95 -17.23 -17.36
CA GLY A 601 -9.03 -16.98 -18.33
C GLY A 601 -8.66 -17.19 -19.81
N LEU A 602 -7.54 -17.87 -20.09
CA LEU A 602 -7.15 -18.22 -21.46
C LEU A 602 -8.00 -19.37 -22.04
#